data_4925d2b9b7880cbf386241d3d48c7930
#
_entry.id   4925d2b9b7880cbf386241d3d48c7930
#
_cell.length_a   1.000
_cell.length_b   1.000
_cell.length_c   1.000
_cell.angle_alpha   90.00
_cell.angle_beta   90.00
_cell.angle_gamma   90.00
#
_symmetry.space_group_name_H-M   'P 1'
#
loop_
_entity.id
_entity.type
_entity.pdbx_description
1 polymer ?
#
loop_
_entity_poly.entity_id
_entity_poly.type
_entity_poly.pdbx_seq_one_letter_code
_entity_poly.pdbx_strand_id
1 'polypeptide(L)'
;DTFKRDLTETFVRLNRLERLAYGLKRPFTQKDMWRILSDHANYPDSICSHQDPKDPVTRRFCTIYTLVMDLNERTFCITEGEPCDQKISSYVLK
;
A
#
# COMPACT_ATOMS: atom_id res chain seq x y z
N ASP A 1 22.65 -4.85 8.05
CA ASP A 1 21.95 -4.32 9.20
C ASP A 1 20.47 -4.13 8.90
N THR A 2 19.62 -4.82 9.65
CA THR A 2 18.17 -4.81 9.47
C THR A 2 17.59 -3.41 9.59
N PHE A 3 18.07 -2.63 10.55
CA PHE A 3 17.59 -1.26 10.77
C PHE A 3 17.84 -0.36 9.54
N LYS A 4 19.04 -0.43 8.98
CA LYS A 4 19.39 0.36 7.79
C LYS A 4 18.57 -0.05 6.59
N ARG A 5 18.33 -1.35 6.42
CA ARG A 5 17.51 -1.88 5.33
C ARG A 5 16.07 -1.37 5.45
N ASP A 6 15.47 -1.51 6.63
CA ASP A 6 14.08 -1.10 6.86
C ASP A 6 13.91 0.39 6.65
N LEU A 7 14.85 1.20 7.11
CA LEU A 7 14.83 2.65 6.93
C LEU A 7 14.94 3.03 5.45
N THR A 8 15.86 2.39 4.73
CA THR A 8 16.04 2.64 3.28
C THR A 8 14.78 2.27 2.51
N GLU A 9 14.16 1.13 2.81
CA GLU A 9 12.93 0.69 2.16
C GLU A 9 11.77 1.64 2.43
N THR A 10 11.71 2.20 3.62
CA THR A 10 10.71 3.22 3.96
C THR A 10 10.84 4.44 3.07
N PHE A 11 12.05 4.94 2.86
CA PHE A 11 12.30 6.08 1.97
C PHE A 11 12.00 5.76 0.51
N VAL A 12 12.34 4.56 0.07
CA VAL A 12 12.04 4.12 -1.30
C VAL A 12 10.54 4.10 -1.54
N ARG A 13 9.76 3.54 -0.61
CA ARG A 13 8.31 3.51 -0.72
C ARG A 13 7.71 4.91 -0.71
N LEU A 14 8.20 5.79 0.17
CA LEU A 14 7.73 7.17 0.25
C LEU A 14 7.98 7.93 -1.05
N ASN A 15 9.18 7.84 -1.58
CA ASN A 15 9.54 8.49 -2.84
C ASN A 15 8.67 7.98 -4.00
N ARG A 16 8.42 6.67 -4.03
CA ARG A 16 7.56 6.07 -5.06
C ARG A 16 6.13 6.55 -4.94
N LEU A 17 5.61 6.60 -3.70
CA LEU A 17 4.25 7.09 -3.42
C LEU A 17 4.09 8.54 -3.91
N GLU A 18 5.03 9.40 -3.56
CA GLU A 18 5.00 10.81 -3.97
C GLU A 18 5.03 10.94 -5.48
N ARG A 19 5.91 10.18 -6.15
CA ARG A 19 6.03 10.22 -7.61
C ARG A 19 4.73 9.80 -8.28
N LEU A 20 4.10 8.73 -7.80
CA LEU A 20 2.82 8.27 -8.34
C LEU A 20 1.71 9.28 -8.10
N ALA A 21 1.67 9.88 -6.91
CA ALA A 21 0.65 10.87 -6.55
C ALA A 21 0.78 12.14 -7.39
N TYR A 22 1.99 12.63 -7.60
CA TYR A 22 2.24 13.83 -8.41
C TYR A 22 1.88 13.61 -9.89
N GLY A 23 1.92 12.37 -10.37
CA GLY A 23 1.56 12.03 -11.73
C GLY A 23 0.06 11.95 -11.99
N LEU A 24 -0.77 11.99 -10.94
CA LEU A 24 -2.21 11.88 -11.09
C LEU A 24 -2.86 13.22 -11.39
N LYS A 25 -3.91 13.18 -12.23
CA LYS A 25 -4.76 14.34 -12.47
C LYS A 25 -5.80 14.45 -11.35
N ARG A 26 -6.05 15.68 -10.91
CA ARG A 26 -7.09 15.95 -9.91
C ARG A 26 -8.45 16.10 -10.60
N PRO A 27 -9.54 15.71 -9.93
CA PRO A 27 -9.61 15.08 -8.61
C PRO A 27 -9.19 13.62 -8.66
N PHE A 28 -8.61 13.16 -7.56
CA PHE A 28 -8.20 11.75 -7.41
C PHE A 28 -9.45 10.90 -7.18
N THR A 29 -9.47 9.70 -7.81
CA THR A 29 -10.55 8.74 -7.60
C THR A 29 -10.10 7.66 -6.62
N GLN A 30 -11.07 6.93 -6.07
CA GLN A 30 -10.78 5.76 -5.24
C GLN A 30 -9.93 4.74 -6.00
N LYS A 31 -10.23 4.54 -7.28
CA LYS A 31 -9.50 3.64 -8.16
C LYS A 31 -8.04 4.04 -8.28
N ASP A 32 -7.75 5.35 -8.36
CA ASP A 32 -6.38 5.86 -8.38
C ASP A 32 -5.65 5.51 -7.09
N MET A 33 -6.31 5.66 -5.95
CA MET A 33 -5.71 5.33 -4.64
C MET A 33 -5.38 3.84 -4.54
N TRP A 34 -6.30 2.97 -4.95
CA TRP A 34 -6.05 1.53 -4.93
C TRP A 34 -4.91 1.13 -5.86
N ARG A 35 -4.79 1.80 -7.00
CA ARG A 35 -3.69 1.56 -7.93
C ARG A 35 -2.34 1.90 -7.30
N ILE A 36 -2.25 3.04 -6.61
CA ILE A 36 -1.03 3.45 -5.91
C ILE A 36 -0.69 2.45 -4.81
N LEU A 37 -1.68 2.08 -3.99
CA LEU A 37 -1.47 1.18 -2.86
C LEU A 37 -1.14 -0.25 -3.29
N SER A 38 -1.44 -0.60 -4.53
CA SER A 38 -1.12 -1.91 -5.11
C SER A 38 0.17 -1.92 -5.92
N ASP A 39 0.95 -0.84 -5.89
CA ASP A 39 2.19 -0.69 -6.66
C ASP A 39 3.27 -1.68 -6.19
N HIS A 40 3.96 -2.27 -7.15
CA HIS A 40 4.99 -3.28 -6.89
C HIS A 40 6.41 -2.84 -7.28
N ALA A 41 6.64 -1.55 -7.51
CA ALA A 41 7.99 -1.06 -7.75
C ALA A 41 8.88 -1.36 -6.53
N ASN A 42 10.03 -1.97 -6.77
CA ASN A 42 10.96 -2.48 -5.75
C ASN A 42 10.43 -3.73 -5.02
N TYR A 43 9.60 -4.53 -5.71
CA TYR A 43 9.08 -5.80 -5.16
C TYR A 43 10.24 -6.66 -4.60
N PRO A 44 10.10 -7.34 -3.42
CA PRO A 44 8.87 -7.44 -2.60
C PRO A 44 8.68 -6.30 -1.60
N ASP A 45 9.62 -5.36 -1.50
CA ASP A 45 9.64 -4.27 -0.53
C ASP A 45 8.99 -3.01 -1.11
N SER A 46 7.89 -3.19 -1.81
CA SER A 46 7.13 -2.15 -2.51
C SER A 46 6.04 -1.55 -1.60
N ILE A 47 5.31 -0.56 -2.12
CA ILE A 47 4.14 0.01 -1.42
C ILE A 47 3.19 -1.11 -1.05
N CYS A 48 2.81 -1.96 -2.04
CA CYS A 48 2.14 -3.23 -1.77
C CYS A 48 3.22 -4.24 -1.42
N SER A 49 3.48 -4.42 -0.13
CA SER A 49 4.62 -5.20 0.35
C SER A 49 4.28 -6.67 0.46
N HIS A 50 5.21 -7.52 0.01
CA HIS A 50 5.06 -8.97 0.04
C HIS A 50 6.22 -9.60 0.81
N GLN A 51 5.99 -10.80 1.35
CA GLN A 51 7.04 -11.52 2.05
C GLN A 51 8.11 -11.96 1.07
N ASP A 52 9.38 -11.78 1.47
CA ASP A 52 10.52 -12.31 0.72
C ASP A 52 10.89 -13.67 1.29
N PRO A 53 10.77 -14.76 0.50
CA PRO A 53 11.14 -16.10 0.97
C PRO A 53 12.61 -16.23 1.35
N LYS A 54 13.47 -15.32 0.88
CA LYS A 54 14.89 -15.30 1.22
C LYS A 54 15.15 -14.78 2.63
N ASP A 55 14.20 -14.04 3.20
CA ASP A 55 14.33 -13.53 4.56
C ASP A 55 14.00 -14.62 5.58
N PRO A 56 14.61 -14.59 6.78
CA PRO A 56 14.20 -15.45 7.88
C PRO A 56 12.71 -15.22 8.21
N VAL A 57 12.02 -16.27 8.63
CA VAL A 57 10.58 -16.21 8.95
C VAL A 57 10.27 -15.06 9.92
N THR A 58 11.16 -14.81 10.89
CA THR A 58 10.99 -13.76 11.89
C THR A 58 11.13 -12.35 11.32
N ARG A 59 11.59 -12.22 10.07
CA ARG A 59 11.82 -10.92 9.41
C ARG A 59 11.06 -10.77 8.11
N ARG A 60 10.05 -11.61 7.90
CA ARG A 60 9.19 -11.51 6.71
C ARG A 60 8.05 -10.55 7.02
N PHE A 61 8.01 -9.46 6.28
CA PHE A 61 6.98 -8.44 6.42
C PHE A 61 6.14 -8.37 5.15
N CYS A 62 4.86 -8.10 5.32
CA CYS A 62 3.95 -7.87 4.19
C CYS A 62 2.86 -6.89 4.61
N THR A 63 2.14 -6.36 3.63
CA THR A 63 0.96 -5.54 3.91
C THR A 63 -0.10 -6.40 4.58
N ILE A 64 -0.53 -6.00 5.78
CA ILE A 64 -1.50 -6.74 6.58
C ILE A 64 -2.92 -6.35 6.20
N TYR A 65 -3.16 -5.06 6.00
CA TYR A 65 -4.41 -4.53 5.52
C TYR A 65 -4.19 -3.17 4.86
N THR A 66 -5.14 -2.74 4.05
CA THR A 66 -5.13 -1.43 3.41
C THR A 66 -6.50 -0.80 3.54
N LEU A 67 -6.53 0.47 3.85
CA LEU A 67 -7.76 1.21 4.11
C LEU A 67 -7.79 2.47 3.25
N VAL A 68 -8.90 2.68 2.55
CA VAL A 68 -9.16 3.92 1.80
C VAL A 68 -10.46 4.52 2.29
N MET A 69 -10.41 5.75 2.75
CA MET A 69 -11.57 6.48 3.28
C MET A 69 -12.00 7.57 2.31
N ASP A 70 -13.30 7.67 2.06
CA ASP A 70 -13.91 8.79 1.37
C ASP A 70 -14.70 9.61 2.40
N LEU A 71 -14.14 10.75 2.76
CA LEU A 71 -14.69 11.59 3.83
C LEU A 71 -15.98 12.31 3.40
N ASN A 72 -16.13 12.57 2.10
CA ASN A 72 -17.32 13.22 1.59
C ASN A 72 -18.52 12.27 1.59
N GLU A 73 -18.30 11.02 1.18
CA GLU A 73 -19.34 9.99 1.12
C GLU A 73 -19.49 9.23 2.43
N ARG A 74 -18.60 9.45 3.39
CA ARG A 74 -18.56 8.73 4.68
C ARG A 74 -18.48 7.24 4.50
N THR A 75 -17.68 6.80 3.55
CA THR A 75 -17.44 5.40 3.28
C THR A 75 -15.99 5.03 3.52
N PHE A 76 -15.73 3.78 3.82
CA PHE A 76 -14.36 3.27 3.79
C PHE A 76 -14.33 1.90 3.15
N CYS A 77 -13.21 1.63 2.49
CA CYS A 77 -12.95 0.36 1.84
C CYS A 77 -11.70 -0.23 2.45
N ILE A 78 -11.71 -1.52 2.69
CA ILE A 78 -10.60 -2.22 3.33
C ILE A 78 -10.30 -3.54 2.60
N THR A 79 -9.02 -3.87 2.52
CA THR A 79 -8.57 -5.21 2.15
C THR A 79 -7.86 -5.83 3.35
N GLU A 80 -8.07 -7.12 3.57
CA GLU A 80 -7.30 -7.91 4.52
C GLU A 80 -6.18 -8.60 3.74
N GLY A 81 -4.93 -8.21 4.00
CA GLY A 81 -3.77 -8.68 3.25
C GLY A 81 -3.34 -7.68 2.19
N GLU A 82 -2.62 -8.16 1.18
CA GLU A 82 -2.08 -7.31 0.13
C GLU A 82 -3.20 -6.80 -0.80
N PRO A 83 -3.27 -5.48 -1.06
CA PRO A 83 -4.37 -4.91 -1.84
C PRO A 83 -4.40 -5.35 -3.30
N CYS A 84 -3.30 -5.91 -3.82
CA CYS A 84 -3.20 -6.32 -5.21
C CYS A 84 -4.03 -7.58 -5.53
N ASP A 85 -4.33 -8.43 -4.53
CA ASP A 85 -5.01 -9.69 -4.76
C ASP A 85 -6.18 -9.97 -3.83
N GLN A 86 -6.42 -9.11 -2.83
CA GLN A 86 -7.48 -9.31 -1.85
C GLN A 86 -8.74 -8.57 -2.24
N LYS A 87 -9.89 -9.13 -1.84
CA LYS A 87 -11.18 -8.51 -2.11
C LYS A 87 -11.36 -7.24 -1.29
N ILE A 88 -11.87 -6.19 -1.94
CA ILE A 88 -12.18 -4.92 -1.29
C ILE A 88 -13.57 -5.03 -0.66
N SER A 89 -13.65 -4.75 0.64
CA SER A 89 -14.92 -4.67 1.38
C SER A 89 -15.24 -3.21 1.67
N SER A 90 -16.48 -2.81 1.45
CA SER A 90 -16.92 -1.42 1.63
C SER A 90 -17.89 -1.29 2.77
N TYR A 91 -17.76 -0.22 3.56
CA TYR A 91 -18.61 0.07 4.70
C TYR A 91 -19.02 1.55 4.66
N VAL A 92 -20.23 1.82 5.16
CA VAL A 92 -20.75 3.18 5.28
C VAL A 92 -20.69 3.61 6.74
N LEU A 93 -20.12 4.75 7.01
CA LEU A 93 -20.09 5.34 8.34
C LEU A 93 -21.42 6.05 8.61
N LYS A 94 -22.04 5.68 9.71
CA LYS A 94 -23.30 6.32 10.13
C LYS A 94 -23.06 7.45 11.12
#